data_191fe821f515322470e8d7055c71c64a
#
_entry.id   191fe821f515322470e8d7055c71c64a
#
_cell.length_a   1.000
_cell.length_b   1.000
_cell.length_c   1.000
_cell.angle_alpha   90.00
_cell.angle_beta   90.00
_cell.angle_gamma   90.00
#
_symmetry.space_group_name_H-M   'P 1'
#
loop_
_entity.id
_entity.type
_entity.pdbx_description
1 polymer ?
#
loop_
_entity_poly.entity_id
_entity_poly.type
_entity_poly.pdbx_seq_one_letter_code
_entity_poly.pdbx_strand_id
1 'polypeptide(L)'
;MNRENFLKFAGMKLSFIPAVGIALLLGTSLCGCDDAVEFHNDPLGNFDALWSVIDRQYCYFDEKDLDWNAIREKYRPMIDSETTQSGLFDILSDMLDELKDGHVNLTAPFSTSYYRAWWSDYPSDFRWRTIQQDYLDFNYYSVSGISYAVFATETGRIGYMYYPSFSTVVGEGSLDYIMSALQDCNGLIIDIRDNGGGLLTNIDVLVGRLIDSEVSGGSIRHKTGPGHDDFSDPYPISYKPADKERVKWNGAPVVLLTNRGCYSAANDFAAVMKSLPNVTLIGARTGGGGGLPFSSELPNGWGIRFSASPITDTEGNPTEFGIDPDIEVHASDQELIEGKDAILNAAVKYLVSNFPD
;
A
#
# COMPACT_ATOMS: atom_id res chain seq x y z
N MET A 1 15.90 49.60 -25.77
CA MET A 1 14.76 49.49 -26.69
C MET A 1 13.52 49.27 -25.82
N ASN A 2 12.99 50.30 -25.56
CA ASN A 2 11.70 50.96 -25.35
C ASN A 2 10.68 50.31 -24.44
N ARG A 3 10.49 51.02 -23.35
CA ARG A 3 9.50 50.94 -22.26
C ARG A 3 8.09 51.43 -22.69
N GLU A 4 7.57 51.09 -23.81
CA GLU A 4 6.29 51.63 -24.29
C GLU A 4 5.32 50.56 -24.88
N ASN A 5 4.98 49.54 -24.09
CA ASN A 5 3.83 48.69 -24.47
C ASN A 5 3.12 48.03 -23.26
N PHE A 6 2.97 48.80 -22.16
CA PHE A 6 2.29 48.30 -20.96
C PHE A 6 1.07 49.15 -20.52
N LEU A 7 0.42 49.83 -21.44
CA LEU A 7 -0.78 50.63 -21.12
C LEU A 7 -1.80 50.64 -22.28
N LYS A 8 -2.50 49.54 -22.49
CA LYS A 8 -3.77 49.51 -23.24
C LYS A 8 -4.59 48.26 -22.89
N PHE A 9 -5.13 48.22 -21.67
CA PHE A 9 -6.36 47.43 -21.37
C PHE A 9 -6.92 47.94 -20.03
N ALA A 10 -7.51 49.16 -20.07
CA ALA A 10 -8.34 49.65 -19.00
C ALA A 10 -9.51 50.44 -19.64
N GLY A 11 -10.54 49.75 -20.01
CA GLY A 11 -11.78 50.33 -20.58
C GLY A 11 -12.95 49.43 -20.29
N MET A 12 -13.28 49.25 -19.01
CA MET A 12 -14.58 48.63 -18.64
C MET A 12 -15.38 49.66 -17.83
N LYS A 13 -16.49 50.09 -18.40
CA LYS A 13 -17.45 51.04 -17.81
C LYS A 13 -18.09 50.41 -16.58
N LEU A 14 -18.01 51.07 -15.43
CA LEU A 14 -18.88 50.79 -14.28
C LEU A 14 -20.31 51.20 -14.62
N SER A 15 -21.23 50.24 -14.68
CA SER A 15 -22.64 50.48 -14.61
C SER A 15 -23.10 50.34 -13.16
N PHE A 16 -23.69 51.42 -12.64
CA PHE A 16 -24.35 51.45 -11.32
C PHE A 16 -25.52 50.49 -11.28
N ILE A 17 -25.54 49.59 -10.30
CA ILE A 17 -26.72 48.80 -9.90
C ILE A 17 -27.15 49.29 -8.51
N PRO A 18 -28.44 49.58 -8.29
CA PRO A 18 -28.94 50.18 -7.05
C PRO A 18 -28.91 49.14 -5.91
N ALA A 19 -28.60 49.63 -4.72
CA ALA A 19 -28.62 48.88 -3.48
C ALA A 19 -30.04 48.36 -3.17
N VAL A 20 -30.22 47.05 -3.29
CA VAL A 20 -31.34 46.34 -2.68
C VAL A 20 -30.83 45.75 -1.38
N GLY A 21 -31.46 46.17 -0.27
CA GLY A 21 -31.12 45.71 1.07
C GLY A 21 -31.35 44.21 1.21
N ILE A 22 -30.28 43.45 1.44
CA ILE A 22 -30.35 42.08 1.87
C ILE A 22 -30.24 42.11 3.40
N ALA A 23 -31.38 41.83 4.05
CA ALA A 23 -31.41 41.55 5.48
C ALA A 23 -30.54 40.34 5.75
N LEU A 24 -29.42 40.54 6.47
CA LEU A 24 -28.57 39.46 6.98
C LEU A 24 -29.35 38.70 8.06
N LEU A 25 -30.01 37.62 7.68
CA LEU A 25 -30.40 36.58 8.61
C LEU A 25 -29.09 35.90 9.08
N LEU A 26 -28.59 36.35 10.25
CA LEU A 26 -27.61 35.63 11.05
C LEU A 26 -28.26 34.33 11.51
N GLY A 27 -28.26 33.31 10.63
CA GLY A 27 -28.40 31.93 11.02
C GLY A 27 -27.15 31.58 11.84
N THR A 28 -27.28 31.56 13.16
CA THR A 28 -26.32 30.90 14.04
C THR A 28 -26.32 29.42 13.68
N SER A 29 -25.49 29.03 12.71
CA SER A 29 -25.00 27.67 12.62
C SER A 29 -24.24 27.43 13.92
N LEU A 30 -24.92 26.81 14.88
CA LEU A 30 -24.24 26.10 15.95
C LEU A 30 -23.47 24.97 15.25
N CYS A 31 -22.26 25.27 14.75
CA CYS A 31 -21.23 24.27 14.64
C CYS A 31 -21.09 23.73 16.07
N GLY A 32 -21.60 22.54 16.33
CA GLY A 32 -21.23 21.79 17.50
C GLY A 32 -19.71 21.68 17.42
N CYS A 33 -18.98 22.49 18.16
CA CYS A 33 -17.67 22.11 18.62
C CYS A 33 -17.92 20.87 19.45
N ASP A 34 -17.65 19.69 18.91
CA ASP A 34 -17.29 18.56 19.74
C ASP A 34 -16.20 19.12 20.65
N ASP A 35 -16.45 19.12 21.97
CA ASP A 35 -15.48 19.63 22.94
C ASP A 35 -14.18 18.85 22.71
N ALA A 36 -13.23 19.49 22.04
CA ALA A 36 -11.93 18.88 21.78
C ALA A 36 -11.32 18.57 23.15
N VAL A 37 -11.24 17.30 23.49
CA VAL A 37 -10.61 16.86 24.74
C VAL A 37 -9.16 17.31 24.67
N GLU A 38 -8.78 18.30 25.47
CA GLU A 38 -7.42 18.79 25.55
C GLU A 38 -6.62 17.84 26.47
N PHE A 39 -5.66 17.13 25.89
CA PHE A 39 -4.76 16.26 26.63
C PHE A 39 -3.52 17.03 27.09
N HIS A 40 -3.13 16.84 28.35
CA HIS A 40 -1.94 17.48 28.89
C HIS A 40 -0.65 16.82 28.36
N ASN A 41 0.41 17.61 28.23
CA ASN A 41 1.73 17.09 27.87
C ASN A 41 2.46 16.54 29.11
N ASP A 42 1.92 15.47 29.68
CA ASP A 42 2.52 14.64 30.72
C ASP A 42 2.38 13.16 30.32
N PRO A 43 3.00 12.20 31.02
CA PRO A 43 2.97 10.80 30.62
C PRO A 43 1.53 10.24 30.49
N LEU A 44 0.63 10.54 31.42
CA LEU A 44 -0.75 10.07 31.39
C LEU A 44 -1.55 10.75 30.27
N GLY A 45 -1.39 12.05 30.07
CA GLY A 45 -2.06 12.80 29.01
C GLY A 45 -1.65 12.30 27.62
N ASN A 46 -0.37 11.99 27.40
CA ASN A 46 0.10 11.39 26.14
C ASN A 46 -0.45 9.96 25.93
N PHE A 47 -0.54 9.16 27.00
CA PHE A 47 -1.20 7.85 26.93
C PHE A 47 -2.68 7.96 26.57
N ASP A 48 -3.43 8.81 27.28
CA ASP A 48 -4.86 8.98 27.04
C ASP A 48 -5.12 9.59 25.64
N ALA A 49 -4.25 10.47 25.14
CA ALA A 49 -4.29 11.00 23.77
C ALA A 49 -4.08 9.89 22.72
N LEU A 50 -3.03 9.07 22.87
CA LEU A 50 -2.76 7.97 21.97
C LEU A 50 -3.91 6.96 21.96
N TRP A 51 -4.37 6.55 23.14
CA TRP A 51 -5.49 5.62 23.26
C TRP A 51 -6.74 6.16 22.53
N SER A 52 -7.08 7.44 22.77
CA SER A 52 -8.26 8.09 22.18
C SER A 52 -8.17 8.24 20.66
N VAL A 53 -6.99 8.54 20.10
CA VAL A 53 -6.81 8.65 18.65
C VAL A 53 -7.00 7.29 17.99
N ILE A 54 -6.40 6.25 18.54
CA ILE A 54 -6.56 4.88 18.03
C ILE A 54 -8.01 4.41 18.19
N ASP A 55 -8.64 4.59 19.36
CA ASP A 55 -10.04 4.22 19.61
C ASP A 55 -11.00 4.79 18.56
N ARG A 56 -10.81 6.05 18.19
CA ARG A 56 -11.70 6.76 17.27
C ARG A 56 -11.42 6.48 15.79
N GLN A 57 -10.22 6.10 15.43
CA GLN A 57 -9.78 6.15 14.04
C GLN A 57 -9.17 4.86 13.50
N TYR A 58 -8.72 3.94 14.33
CA TYR A 58 -8.24 2.64 13.86
C TYR A 58 -9.38 1.83 13.24
N CYS A 59 -9.11 1.15 12.12
CA CYS A 59 -10.19 0.62 11.30
C CYS A 59 -10.41 -0.90 11.40
N TYR A 60 -9.63 -1.63 12.21
CA TYR A 60 -9.66 -3.10 12.24
C TYR A 60 -9.91 -3.70 13.62
N PHE A 61 -10.65 -3.02 14.50
CA PHE A 61 -10.96 -3.57 15.82
C PHE A 61 -11.80 -4.83 15.73
N ASP A 62 -12.84 -4.81 14.92
CA ASP A 62 -13.78 -5.93 14.78
C ASP A 62 -13.14 -7.11 14.02
N GLU A 63 -12.46 -6.83 12.90
CA GLU A 63 -11.82 -7.87 12.09
C GLU A 63 -10.70 -8.61 12.84
N LYS A 64 -10.11 -7.95 13.85
CA LYS A 64 -9.04 -8.52 14.69
C LYS A 64 -9.54 -8.99 16.08
N ASP A 65 -10.83 -8.85 16.37
CA ASP A 65 -11.46 -9.20 17.65
C ASP A 65 -10.72 -8.56 18.86
N LEU A 66 -10.50 -7.23 18.80
CA LEU A 66 -9.71 -6.49 19.77
C LEU A 66 -10.60 -5.68 20.73
N ASP A 67 -10.46 -5.93 22.02
CA ASP A 67 -11.03 -5.08 23.09
C ASP A 67 -10.02 -4.00 23.48
N TRP A 68 -10.14 -2.82 22.83
CA TRP A 68 -9.24 -1.70 23.08
C TRP A 68 -9.38 -1.10 24.47
N ASN A 69 -10.55 -1.24 25.12
CA ASN A 69 -10.75 -0.84 26.51
C ASN A 69 -10.00 -1.77 27.47
N ALA A 70 -10.06 -3.07 27.26
CA ALA A 70 -9.29 -4.03 28.06
C ALA A 70 -7.77 -3.81 27.91
N ILE A 71 -7.30 -3.45 26.70
CA ILE A 71 -5.90 -3.08 26.46
C ILE A 71 -5.55 -1.81 27.24
N ARG A 72 -6.41 -0.79 27.27
CA ARG A 72 -6.21 0.41 28.09
C ARG A 72 -6.07 0.08 29.58
N GLU A 73 -6.97 -0.75 30.10
CA GLU A 73 -6.93 -1.17 31.52
C GLU A 73 -5.64 -1.91 31.87
N LYS A 74 -5.07 -2.65 30.94
CA LYS A 74 -3.78 -3.35 31.11
C LYS A 74 -2.59 -2.39 31.20
N TYR A 75 -2.51 -1.41 30.31
CA TYR A 75 -1.31 -0.57 30.15
C TYR A 75 -1.33 0.71 30.96
N ARG A 76 -2.49 1.35 31.15
CA ARG A 76 -2.62 2.63 31.85
C ARG A 76 -2.04 2.63 33.28
N PRO A 77 -2.21 1.57 34.09
CA PRO A 77 -1.64 1.53 35.46
C PRO A 77 -0.11 1.45 35.50
N MET A 78 0.57 1.21 34.37
CA MET A 78 2.03 1.16 34.27
C MET A 78 2.67 2.56 34.20
N ILE A 79 1.85 3.62 34.10
CA ILE A 79 2.29 5.01 33.88
C ILE A 79 1.95 5.84 35.12
N ASP A 80 2.93 6.60 35.59
CA ASP A 80 2.81 7.58 36.66
C ASP A 80 3.55 8.89 36.33
N SER A 81 3.61 9.84 37.27
CA SER A 81 4.27 11.13 37.08
C SER A 81 5.80 11.04 36.94
N GLU A 82 6.40 9.93 37.36
CA GLU A 82 7.86 9.68 37.32
C GLU A 82 8.26 8.88 36.06
N THR A 83 7.30 8.48 35.24
CA THR A 83 7.53 7.72 34.02
C THR A 83 8.42 8.53 33.05
N THR A 84 9.59 8.01 32.74
CA THR A 84 10.54 8.66 31.83
C THR A 84 10.04 8.62 30.38
N GLN A 85 10.59 9.45 29.50
CA GLN A 85 10.22 9.44 28.07
C GLN A 85 10.50 8.08 27.40
N SER A 86 11.62 7.44 27.71
CA SER A 86 11.92 6.10 27.18
C SER A 86 10.93 5.06 27.74
N GLY A 87 10.65 5.09 29.05
CA GLY A 87 9.66 4.18 29.65
C GLY A 87 8.25 4.38 29.07
N LEU A 88 7.85 5.63 28.85
CA LEU A 88 6.59 5.94 28.19
C LEU A 88 6.57 5.38 26.76
N PHE A 89 7.65 5.58 26.00
CA PHE A 89 7.77 5.07 24.62
C PHE A 89 7.62 3.54 24.59
N ASP A 90 8.30 2.83 25.49
CA ASP A 90 8.25 1.37 25.56
C ASP A 90 6.80 0.89 25.88
N ILE A 91 6.16 1.49 26.90
CA ILE A 91 4.78 1.14 27.28
C ILE A 91 3.78 1.41 26.14
N LEU A 92 3.90 2.57 25.47
CA LEU A 92 3.00 2.92 24.35
C LEU A 92 3.26 2.01 23.13
N SER A 93 4.51 1.65 22.87
CA SER A 93 4.87 0.72 21.80
C SER A 93 4.31 -0.68 22.05
N ASP A 94 4.46 -1.21 23.27
CA ASP A 94 3.90 -2.50 23.66
C ASP A 94 2.37 -2.52 23.56
N MET A 95 1.71 -1.41 23.93
CA MET A 95 0.26 -1.27 23.76
C MET A 95 -0.15 -1.29 22.29
N LEU A 96 0.59 -0.62 21.41
CA LEU A 96 0.32 -0.59 19.99
C LEU A 96 0.58 -1.94 19.31
N ASP A 97 1.52 -2.73 19.79
CA ASP A 97 1.82 -4.05 19.26
C ASP A 97 0.67 -5.05 19.45
N GLU A 98 -0.25 -4.80 20.42
CA GLU A 98 -1.49 -5.58 20.55
C GLU A 98 -2.38 -5.50 19.31
N LEU A 99 -2.28 -4.42 18.51
CA LEU A 99 -3.03 -4.26 17.25
C LEU A 99 -2.52 -5.20 16.14
N LYS A 100 -1.34 -5.77 16.27
CA LYS A 100 -0.71 -6.70 15.29
C LYS A 100 -0.78 -6.16 13.86
N ASP A 101 -0.40 -4.90 13.68
CA ASP A 101 -0.53 -4.18 12.41
C ASP A 101 0.80 -3.49 12.06
N GLY A 102 1.39 -3.86 10.91
CA GLY A 102 2.65 -3.31 10.44
C GLY A 102 2.57 -1.82 10.04
N HIS A 103 1.37 -1.29 9.82
CA HIS A 103 1.15 0.15 9.58
C HIS A 103 1.12 0.97 10.88
N VAL A 104 1.03 0.34 12.05
CA VAL A 104 1.02 1.03 13.33
C VAL A 104 2.44 1.31 13.79
N ASN A 105 2.78 2.60 13.91
CA ASN A 105 4.10 3.05 14.30
C ASN A 105 4.00 4.24 15.24
N LEU A 106 4.76 4.24 16.34
CA LEU A 106 5.01 5.38 17.19
C LEU A 106 6.41 5.92 16.89
N THR A 107 6.52 7.22 16.58
CA THR A 107 7.80 7.87 16.26
C THR A 107 8.12 8.95 17.27
N ALA A 108 9.21 8.78 18.00
CA ALA A 108 9.80 9.75 18.89
C ALA A 108 11.14 10.25 18.32
N PRO A 109 11.71 11.37 18.81
CA PRO A 109 13.01 11.87 18.33
C PRO A 109 14.17 10.88 18.46
N PHE A 110 14.03 9.85 19.29
CA PHE A 110 15.09 8.88 19.59
C PHE A 110 14.78 7.44 19.12
N SER A 111 13.54 7.13 18.73
CA SER A 111 13.12 5.78 18.30
C SER A 111 11.86 5.77 17.47
N THR A 112 11.65 4.69 16.71
CA THR A 112 10.37 4.37 16.06
C THR A 112 10.01 2.92 16.33
N SER A 113 8.76 2.67 16.76
CA SER A 113 8.24 1.32 16.98
C SER A 113 7.73 0.70 15.68
N TYR A 114 7.85 -0.63 15.58
CA TYR A 114 7.37 -1.41 14.44
C TYR A 114 6.87 -2.77 14.90
N TYR A 115 5.64 -3.09 14.64
CA TYR A 115 5.18 -4.49 14.72
C TYR A 115 5.76 -5.28 13.55
N ARG A 116 6.61 -6.27 13.82
CA ARG A 116 7.36 -7.00 12.79
C ARG A 116 6.89 -8.43 12.60
N ALA A 117 6.15 -9.00 13.54
CA ALA A 117 5.75 -10.41 13.53
C ALA A 117 4.91 -10.80 12.29
N TRP A 118 4.33 -9.82 11.57
CA TRP A 118 3.62 -10.07 10.33
C TRP A 118 4.51 -10.69 9.23
N TRP A 119 5.83 -10.51 9.31
CA TRP A 119 6.80 -11.11 8.39
C TRP A 119 7.92 -11.87 9.11
N SER A 120 8.39 -11.43 10.29
CA SER A 120 9.53 -12.03 10.98
C SER A 120 9.26 -13.44 11.50
N ASP A 121 7.99 -13.78 11.74
CA ASP A 121 7.57 -15.10 12.21
C ASP A 121 7.42 -16.13 11.08
N TYR A 122 7.71 -15.72 9.84
CA TYR A 122 7.59 -16.56 8.66
C TYR A 122 8.96 -16.86 8.05
N PRO A 123 9.13 -18.04 7.41
CA PRO A 123 10.37 -18.39 6.74
C PRO A 123 10.74 -17.39 5.62
N SER A 124 12.02 -17.11 5.45
CA SER A 124 12.51 -16.42 4.25
C SER A 124 12.46 -17.41 3.07
N ASP A 125 11.75 -17.03 2.02
CA ASP A 125 11.52 -17.84 0.81
C ASP A 125 11.97 -17.13 -0.48
N PHE A 126 12.72 -16.04 -0.36
CA PHE A 126 13.25 -15.27 -1.48
C PHE A 126 14.65 -14.72 -1.22
N ARG A 127 15.48 -14.78 -2.24
CA ARG A 127 16.82 -14.16 -2.27
C ARG A 127 17.08 -13.59 -3.66
N TRP A 128 17.06 -12.26 -3.79
CA TRP A 128 17.38 -11.61 -5.06
C TRP A 128 18.75 -12.02 -5.61
N ARG A 129 19.72 -12.26 -4.73
CA ARG A 129 21.07 -12.72 -5.13
C ARG A 129 21.03 -14.04 -5.87
N THR A 130 20.19 -14.99 -5.48
CA THR A 130 19.99 -16.27 -6.17
C THR A 130 19.47 -16.04 -7.59
N ILE A 131 18.46 -15.16 -7.75
CA ILE A 131 17.94 -14.83 -9.07
C ILE A 131 19.01 -14.21 -9.96
N GLN A 132 19.74 -13.22 -9.44
CA GLN A 132 20.80 -12.55 -10.19
C GLN A 132 21.87 -13.52 -10.67
N GLN A 133 22.32 -14.41 -9.84
CA GLN A 133 23.47 -15.29 -10.06
C GLN A 133 23.07 -16.53 -10.86
N ASP A 134 22.04 -17.25 -10.39
CA ASP A 134 21.78 -18.62 -10.81
C ASP A 134 20.72 -18.70 -11.94
N TYR A 135 19.90 -17.64 -12.12
CA TYR A 135 18.89 -17.57 -13.18
C TYR A 135 19.20 -16.55 -14.27
N LEU A 136 19.83 -15.43 -13.91
CA LEU A 136 20.09 -14.33 -14.85
C LEU A 136 21.55 -14.25 -15.30
N ASP A 137 22.46 -14.95 -14.64
CA ASP A 137 23.94 -14.80 -14.85
C ASP A 137 24.35 -13.31 -14.90
N PHE A 138 23.75 -12.49 -14.01
CA PHE A 138 23.88 -11.03 -13.96
C PHE A 138 23.50 -10.30 -15.28
N ASN A 139 22.84 -10.96 -16.21
CA ASN A 139 22.42 -10.39 -17.49
C ASN A 139 20.96 -9.89 -17.40
N TYR A 140 20.76 -8.72 -16.85
CA TYR A 140 19.47 -8.04 -16.74
C TYR A 140 19.65 -6.53 -16.85
N TYR A 141 18.57 -5.83 -17.12
CA TYR A 141 18.50 -4.36 -17.14
C TYR A 141 17.70 -3.85 -15.95
N SER A 142 17.95 -2.59 -15.55
CA SER A 142 17.18 -1.95 -14.49
C SER A 142 16.83 -0.52 -14.87
N VAL A 143 15.56 -0.15 -14.70
CA VAL A 143 15.05 1.20 -14.91
C VAL A 143 13.86 1.48 -13.98
N SER A 144 13.79 2.67 -13.42
CA SER A 144 12.72 3.08 -12.48
C SER A 144 12.48 2.09 -11.34
N GLY A 145 13.55 1.47 -10.81
CA GLY A 145 13.46 0.48 -9.73
C GLY A 145 13.02 -0.92 -10.16
N ILE A 146 12.70 -1.15 -11.43
CA ILE A 146 12.35 -2.46 -11.98
C ILE A 146 13.57 -3.06 -12.64
N SER A 147 13.93 -4.30 -12.27
CA SER A 147 14.89 -5.14 -12.99
C SER A 147 14.15 -6.06 -13.93
N TYR A 148 14.61 -6.19 -15.17
CA TYR A 148 13.94 -7.03 -16.17
C TYR A 148 14.92 -7.80 -17.06
N ALA A 149 14.48 -8.97 -17.52
CA ALA A 149 15.24 -9.87 -18.39
C ALA A 149 14.29 -10.74 -19.23
N VAL A 150 14.86 -11.56 -20.08
CA VAL A 150 14.13 -12.58 -20.85
C VAL A 150 14.75 -13.93 -20.60
N PHE A 151 13.93 -14.90 -20.18
CA PHE A 151 14.30 -16.30 -20.10
C PHE A 151 13.98 -16.99 -21.43
N ALA A 152 14.97 -17.61 -22.04
CA ALA A 152 14.74 -18.52 -23.16
C ALA A 152 14.40 -19.92 -22.66
N THR A 153 13.33 -20.52 -23.20
CA THR A 153 12.92 -21.90 -22.91
C THR A 153 13.01 -22.72 -24.22
N GLU A 154 12.80 -24.01 -24.14
CA GLU A 154 12.80 -24.87 -25.35
C GLU A 154 11.63 -24.53 -26.29
N THR A 155 10.51 -24.00 -25.76
CA THR A 155 9.29 -23.78 -26.54
C THR A 155 8.92 -22.30 -26.72
N GLY A 156 9.69 -21.37 -26.14
CA GLY A 156 9.37 -19.95 -26.25
C GLY A 156 10.20 -19.08 -25.29
N ARG A 157 9.73 -17.88 -25.05
CA ARG A 157 10.40 -16.86 -24.24
C ARG A 157 9.50 -16.37 -23.12
N ILE A 158 10.06 -16.15 -21.95
CA ILE A 158 9.36 -15.59 -20.77
C ILE A 158 10.00 -14.26 -20.41
N GLY A 159 9.20 -13.21 -20.38
CA GLY A 159 9.59 -11.94 -19.77
C GLY A 159 9.63 -12.07 -18.25
N TYR A 160 10.64 -11.50 -17.62
CA TYR A 160 10.77 -11.43 -16.17
C TYR A 160 10.94 -9.99 -15.73
N MET A 161 10.16 -9.56 -14.74
CA MET A 161 10.23 -8.25 -14.10
C MET A 161 10.29 -8.44 -12.61
N TYR A 162 11.31 -7.90 -11.95
CA TYR A 162 11.39 -7.82 -10.48
C TYR A 162 11.21 -6.38 -10.02
N TYR A 163 10.20 -6.15 -9.19
CA TYR A 163 9.89 -4.84 -8.62
C TYR A 163 9.94 -4.90 -7.09
N PRO A 164 11.07 -4.50 -6.48
CA PRO A 164 11.34 -4.69 -5.05
C PRO A 164 10.59 -3.72 -4.14
N SER A 165 10.06 -2.60 -4.65
CA SER A 165 9.41 -1.61 -3.79
C SER A 165 8.53 -0.65 -4.60
N PHE A 166 7.29 -0.47 -4.16
CA PHE A 166 6.39 0.56 -4.68
C PHE A 166 6.78 1.98 -4.24
N SER A 167 7.81 2.16 -3.42
CA SER A 167 8.29 3.49 -3.03
C SER A 167 9.02 4.23 -4.17
N THR A 168 9.53 3.51 -5.17
CA THR A 168 10.13 4.11 -6.36
C THR A 168 9.05 4.38 -7.40
N VAL A 169 8.91 5.63 -7.83
CA VAL A 169 7.95 6.01 -8.89
C VAL A 169 8.30 5.31 -10.19
N VAL A 170 7.33 4.63 -10.77
CA VAL A 170 7.45 4.01 -12.08
C VAL A 170 6.98 4.98 -13.15
N GLY A 171 7.91 5.48 -13.95
CA GLY A 171 7.59 6.39 -15.04
C GLY A 171 6.99 5.67 -16.25
N GLU A 172 5.99 6.29 -16.90
CA GLU A 172 5.32 5.75 -18.10
C GLU A 172 6.30 5.40 -19.22
N GLY A 173 7.27 6.28 -19.52
CA GLY A 173 8.28 6.00 -20.55
C GLY A 173 9.23 4.85 -20.21
N SER A 174 9.50 4.64 -18.91
CA SER A 174 10.29 3.48 -18.46
C SER A 174 9.53 2.17 -18.67
N LEU A 175 8.23 2.16 -18.40
CA LEU A 175 7.38 1.00 -18.67
C LEU A 175 7.21 0.76 -20.17
N ASP A 176 7.08 1.80 -21.01
CA ASP A 176 7.05 1.64 -22.46
C ASP A 176 8.30 0.90 -22.96
N TYR A 177 9.47 1.26 -22.42
CA TYR A 177 10.72 0.61 -22.75
C TYR A 177 10.76 -0.86 -22.31
N ILE A 178 10.36 -1.14 -21.05
CA ILE A 178 10.31 -2.50 -20.53
C ILE A 178 9.33 -3.37 -21.34
N MET A 179 8.10 -2.89 -21.54
CA MET A 179 7.06 -3.63 -22.27
C MET A 179 7.48 -3.90 -23.71
N SER A 180 8.12 -2.92 -24.39
CA SER A 180 8.66 -3.13 -25.72
C SER A 180 9.76 -4.20 -25.77
N ALA A 181 10.63 -4.25 -24.76
CA ALA A 181 11.69 -5.26 -24.68
C ALA A 181 11.15 -6.67 -24.42
N LEU A 182 9.98 -6.78 -23.79
CA LEU A 182 9.35 -8.05 -23.43
C LEU A 182 8.20 -8.45 -24.37
N GLN A 183 7.83 -7.62 -25.34
CA GLN A 183 6.64 -7.77 -26.17
C GLN A 183 6.57 -9.10 -26.96
N ASP A 184 7.72 -9.65 -27.35
CA ASP A 184 7.80 -10.92 -28.09
C ASP A 184 7.86 -12.15 -27.17
N CYS A 185 7.59 -12.00 -25.89
CA CYS A 185 7.57 -13.14 -24.97
C CYS A 185 6.18 -13.82 -24.97
N ASN A 186 6.18 -15.12 -24.74
CA ASN A 186 4.98 -15.96 -24.70
C ASN A 186 4.31 -15.97 -23.34
N GLY A 187 4.95 -15.39 -22.31
CA GLY A 187 4.45 -15.22 -20.96
C GLY A 187 5.28 -14.20 -20.18
N LEU A 188 4.73 -13.69 -19.09
CA LEU A 188 5.38 -12.70 -18.22
C LEU A 188 5.37 -13.17 -16.77
N ILE A 189 6.52 -13.07 -16.12
CA ILE A 189 6.62 -13.17 -14.65
C ILE A 189 6.84 -11.79 -14.09
N ILE A 190 5.95 -11.37 -13.18
CA ILE A 190 6.13 -10.17 -12.36
C ILE A 190 6.45 -10.64 -10.94
N ASP A 191 7.64 -10.36 -10.45
CA ASP A 191 8.11 -10.78 -9.15
C ASP A 191 8.07 -9.59 -8.19
N ILE A 192 7.20 -9.65 -7.19
CA ILE A 192 7.07 -8.64 -6.14
C ILE A 192 7.42 -9.21 -4.76
N ARG A 193 8.08 -10.35 -4.69
CA ARG A 193 8.50 -10.93 -3.41
C ARG A 193 9.38 -9.95 -2.63
N ASP A 194 9.19 -9.89 -1.32
CA ASP A 194 9.82 -8.94 -0.38
C ASP A 194 9.54 -7.46 -0.68
N ASN A 195 8.50 -7.15 -1.45
CA ASN A 195 8.07 -5.79 -1.72
C ASN A 195 7.16 -5.27 -0.59
N GLY A 196 7.69 -4.46 0.31
CA GLY A 196 6.95 -3.89 1.44
C GLY A 196 5.93 -2.79 1.09
N GLY A 197 5.64 -2.56 -0.21
CA GLY A 197 4.67 -1.56 -0.66
C GLY A 197 5.27 -0.18 -0.95
N GLY A 198 4.44 0.86 -0.84
CA GLY A 198 4.79 2.25 -1.14
C GLY A 198 3.64 3.03 -1.77
N LEU A 199 3.85 3.61 -2.95
CA LEU A 199 2.90 4.48 -3.63
C LEU A 199 1.80 3.68 -4.36
N LEU A 200 0.54 3.88 -4.00
CA LEU A 200 -0.61 3.25 -4.66
C LEU A 200 -0.70 3.63 -6.16
N THR A 201 -0.29 4.85 -6.53
CA THR A 201 -0.30 5.30 -7.93
C THR A 201 0.56 4.46 -8.86
N ASN A 202 1.54 3.72 -8.35
CA ASN A 202 2.31 2.77 -9.14
C ASN A 202 1.48 1.54 -9.56
N ILE A 203 0.42 1.21 -8.80
CA ILE A 203 -0.53 0.13 -9.15
C ILE A 203 -1.27 0.52 -10.43
N ASP A 204 -1.80 1.77 -10.50
CA ASP A 204 -2.50 2.27 -11.69
C ASP A 204 -1.64 2.10 -12.96
N VAL A 205 -0.38 2.51 -12.87
CA VAL A 205 0.54 2.49 -14.01
C VAL A 205 0.87 1.06 -14.45
N LEU A 206 1.08 0.14 -13.49
CA LEU A 206 1.41 -1.26 -13.79
C LEU A 206 0.18 -2.02 -14.33
N VAL A 207 -0.95 -1.95 -13.63
CA VAL A 207 -2.19 -2.63 -14.03
C VAL A 207 -2.67 -2.13 -15.38
N GLY A 208 -2.58 -0.82 -15.63
CA GLY A 208 -2.98 -0.21 -16.91
C GLY A 208 -2.26 -0.79 -18.13
N ARG A 209 -1.06 -1.39 -17.96
CA ARG A 209 -0.31 -2.06 -19.04
C ARG A 209 -0.82 -3.47 -19.35
N LEU A 210 -1.61 -4.05 -18.47
CA LEU A 210 -2.03 -5.46 -18.53
C LEU A 210 -3.50 -5.62 -18.91
N ILE A 211 -4.27 -4.51 -18.96
CA ILE A 211 -5.71 -4.52 -19.21
C ILE A 211 -6.10 -3.72 -20.43
N ASP A 212 -7.23 -4.09 -21.06
CA ASP A 212 -7.80 -3.40 -22.25
C ASP A 212 -9.09 -2.65 -21.94
N SER A 213 -9.71 -2.90 -20.79
CA SER A 213 -10.89 -2.21 -20.28
C SER A 213 -10.72 -1.91 -18.80
N GLU A 214 -11.51 -0.97 -18.29
CA GLU A 214 -11.54 -0.66 -16.86
C GLU A 214 -11.93 -1.89 -16.04
N VAL A 215 -11.17 -2.14 -14.95
CA VAL A 215 -11.39 -3.26 -14.02
C VAL A 215 -11.61 -2.75 -12.62
N SER A 216 -12.38 -3.50 -11.83
CA SER A 216 -12.54 -3.24 -10.40
C SER A 216 -11.28 -3.66 -9.63
N GLY A 217 -10.90 -2.88 -8.62
CA GLY A 217 -9.88 -3.19 -7.62
C GLY A 217 -10.47 -3.43 -6.23
N GLY A 218 -11.80 -3.54 -6.12
CA GLY A 218 -12.47 -3.63 -4.83
C GLY A 218 -13.00 -2.30 -4.33
N SER A 219 -12.91 -2.02 -3.04
CA SER A 219 -13.40 -0.79 -2.45
C SER A 219 -12.61 -0.33 -1.22
N ILE A 220 -12.75 0.95 -0.89
CA ILE A 220 -12.21 1.57 0.32
C ILE A 220 -13.34 2.25 1.10
N ARG A 221 -13.29 2.24 2.43
CA ARG A 221 -14.19 3.00 3.29
C ARG A 221 -13.39 3.99 4.13
N HIS A 222 -14.04 5.07 4.54
CA HIS A 222 -13.42 6.10 5.37
C HIS A 222 -14.22 6.29 6.65
N LYS A 223 -13.53 6.58 7.76
CA LYS A 223 -14.17 6.96 9.01
C LYS A 223 -15.05 8.19 8.82
N THR A 224 -16.29 8.14 9.38
CA THR A 224 -17.27 9.23 9.35
C THR A 224 -17.64 9.72 10.76
N GLY A 225 -17.21 9.02 11.79
CA GLY A 225 -17.46 9.33 13.19
C GLY A 225 -16.50 8.60 14.13
N PRO A 226 -16.69 8.77 15.46
CA PRO A 226 -15.79 8.21 16.47
C PRO A 226 -16.09 6.73 16.83
N GLY A 227 -17.24 6.20 16.45
CA GLY A 227 -17.59 4.80 16.72
C GLY A 227 -16.78 3.83 15.85
N HIS A 228 -16.55 2.61 16.33
CA HIS A 228 -15.73 1.62 15.60
C HIS A 228 -16.34 1.30 14.25
N ASP A 229 -17.68 1.26 14.13
CA ASP A 229 -18.43 0.99 12.89
C ASP A 229 -18.78 2.22 12.06
N ASP A 230 -18.37 3.40 12.49
CA ASP A 230 -18.70 4.67 11.81
C ASP A 230 -17.86 4.81 10.51
N PHE A 231 -18.29 4.13 9.46
CA PHE A 231 -17.67 4.20 8.14
C PHE A 231 -18.63 4.74 7.08
N SER A 232 -18.07 5.32 6.04
CA SER A 232 -18.79 5.67 4.81
C SER A 232 -19.32 4.43 4.09
N ASP A 233 -20.23 4.64 3.13
CA ASP A 233 -20.46 3.65 2.08
C ASP A 233 -19.13 3.32 1.37
N PRO A 234 -18.98 2.11 0.81
CA PRO A 234 -17.79 1.73 0.06
C PRO A 234 -17.60 2.62 -1.19
N TYR A 235 -16.43 3.22 -1.32
CA TYR A 235 -15.99 3.89 -2.55
C TYR A 235 -15.30 2.87 -3.45
N PRO A 236 -15.75 2.69 -4.71
CA PRO A 236 -15.13 1.73 -5.61
C PRO A 236 -13.71 2.16 -5.97
N ILE A 237 -12.79 1.21 -5.97
CA ILE A 237 -11.46 1.34 -6.55
C ILE A 237 -11.54 0.77 -7.97
N SER A 238 -11.06 1.51 -8.97
CA SER A 238 -10.99 1.01 -10.34
C SER A 238 -9.68 1.39 -11.01
N TYR A 239 -9.23 0.54 -11.93
CA TYR A 239 -8.02 0.72 -12.70
C TYR A 239 -8.37 0.82 -14.18
N LYS A 240 -7.77 1.80 -14.86
CA LYS A 240 -8.02 2.08 -16.28
C LYS A 240 -6.86 1.58 -17.14
N PRO A 241 -7.14 1.15 -18.37
CA PRO A 241 -6.08 0.87 -19.34
C PRO A 241 -5.18 2.07 -19.52
N ALA A 242 -3.89 1.81 -19.71
CA ALA A 242 -2.94 2.85 -20.13
C ALA A 242 -3.41 3.50 -21.46
N ASP A 243 -3.01 4.76 -21.67
CA ASP A 243 -3.32 5.50 -22.89
C ASP A 243 -2.91 4.75 -24.15
N LYS A 244 -3.58 5.02 -25.28
CA LYS A 244 -3.40 4.30 -26.55
C LYS A 244 -1.97 4.40 -27.10
N GLU A 245 -1.27 5.46 -26.77
CA GLU A 245 0.12 5.70 -27.18
C GLU A 245 1.12 4.88 -26.37
N ARG A 246 0.67 4.24 -25.28
CA ARG A 246 1.52 3.45 -24.40
C ARG A 246 1.67 2.01 -24.87
N VAL A 247 2.83 1.44 -24.64
CA VAL A 247 3.09 0.03 -24.94
C VAL A 247 2.45 -0.82 -23.85
N LYS A 248 1.53 -1.68 -24.23
CA LYS A 248 0.87 -2.63 -23.36
C LYS A 248 1.46 -4.03 -23.52
N TRP A 249 1.20 -4.87 -22.53
CA TRP A 249 1.45 -6.29 -22.63
C TRP A 249 0.61 -6.93 -23.74
N ASN A 250 1.16 -7.95 -24.40
CA ASN A 250 0.55 -8.58 -25.58
C ASN A 250 -0.64 -9.52 -25.27
N GLY A 251 -1.08 -9.59 -24.02
CA GLY A 251 -2.19 -10.46 -23.60
C GLY A 251 -1.82 -11.90 -23.26
N ALA A 252 -0.56 -12.30 -23.44
CA ALA A 252 -0.07 -13.63 -23.03
C ALA A 252 -0.21 -13.84 -21.50
N PRO A 253 -0.22 -15.11 -21.02
CA PRO A 253 -0.34 -15.40 -19.60
C PRO A 253 0.68 -14.67 -18.73
N VAL A 254 0.24 -14.21 -17.56
CA VAL A 254 1.05 -13.52 -16.57
C VAL A 254 1.08 -14.33 -15.28
N VAL A 255 2.24 -14.48 -14.68
CA VAL A 255 2.40 -15.00 -13.32
C VAL A 255 2.89 -13.87 -12.42
N LEU A 256 2.19 -13.67 -11.30
CA LEU A 256 2.65 -12.80 -10.22
C LEU A 256 3.26 -13.66 -9.12
N LEU A 257 4.53 -13.41 -8.78
CA LEU A 257 5.19 -14.07 -7.66
C LEU A 257 4.99 -13.27 -6.38
N THR A 258 4.47 -13.95 -5.36
CA THR A 258 4.17 -13.36 -4.06
C THR A 258 4.81 -14.15 -2.92
N ASN A 259 5.07 -13.44 -1.83
CA ASN A 259 5.46 -14.04 -0.56
C ASN A 259 5.00 -13.19 0.63
N ARG A 260 5.30 -13.64 1.85
CA ARG A 260 4.93 -12.91 3.06
C ARG A 260 5.51 -11.50 3.14
N GLY A 261 6.59 -11.20 2.44
CA GLY A 261 7.18 -9.86 2.34
C GLY A 261 6.38 -8.87 1.48
N CYS A 262 5.39 -9.32 0.69
CA CYS A 262 4.50 -8.44 -0.06
C CYS A 262 3.49 -7.77 0.87
N TYR A 263 3.61 -6.44 1.09
CA TYR A 263 2.82 -5.72 2.09
C TYR A 263 2.25 -4.41 1.54
N SER A 264 1.14 -3.92 2.10
CA SER A 264 0.58 -2.60 1.75
C SER A 264 0.29 -2.49 0.24
N ALA A 265 0.81 -1.49 -0.49
CA ALA A 265 0.58 -1.33 -1.94
C ALA A 265 0.94 -2.58 -2.77
N ALA A 266 1.91 -3.40 -2.34
CA ALA A 266 2.22 -4.67 -3.01
C ALA A 266 1.14 -5.73 -2.75
N ASN A 267 0.52 -5.72 -1.57
CA ASN A 267 -0.64 -6.55 -1.26
C ASN A 267 -1.87 -6.13 -2.06
N ASP A 268 -2.14 -4.82 -2.16
CA ASP A 268 -3.26 -4.31 -2.97
C ASP A 268 -3.03 -4.58 -4.46
N PHE A 269 -1.78 -4.49 -4.94
CA PHE A 269 -1.43 -4.91 -6.29
C PHE A 269 -1.71 -6.41 -6.50
N ALA A 270 -1.35 -7.26 -5.55
CA ALA A 270 -1.65 -8.70 -5.63
C ALA A 270 -3.17 -8.96 -5.65
N ALA A 271 -3.97 -8.20 -4.88
CA ALA A 271 -5.42 -8.32 -4.85
C ALA A 271 -6.05 -8.02 -6.22
N VAL A 272 -5.68 -6.91 -6.87
CA VAL A 272 -6.22 -6.59 -8.20
C VAL A 272 -5.69 -7.57 -9.26
N MET A 273 -4.42 -7.94 -9.23
CA MET A 273 -3.84 -8.88 -10.19
C MET A 273 -4.53 -10.25 -10.14
N LYS A 274 -4.90 -10.72 -8.94
CA LYS A 274 -5.65 -11.97 -8.77
C LYS A 274 -7.02 -11.97 -9.45
N SER A 275 -7.64 -10.81 -9.60
CA SER A 275 -8.93 -10.68 -10.29
C SER A 275 -8.84 -10.70 -11.82
N LEU A 276 -7.63 -10.58 -12.39
CA LEU A 276 -7.44 -10.54 -13.84
C LEU A 276 -7.41 -11.96 -14.45
N PRO A 277 -8.16 -12.21 -15.54
CA PRO A 277 -8.37 -13.57 -16.06
C PRO A 277 -7.11 -14.24 -16.65
N ASN A 278 -6.12 -13.46 -17.04
CA ASN A 278 -4.86 -13.94 -17.60
C ASN A 278 -3.70 -13.94 -16.60
N VAL A 279 -3.98 -13.72 -15.32
CA VAL A 279 -2.98 -13.68 -14.24
C VAL A 279 -3.16 -14.86 -13.31
N THR A 280 -2.06 -15.45 -12.87
CA THR A 280 -2.00 -16.49 -11.85
C THR A 280 -0.99 -16.10 -10.78
N LEU A 281 -1.41 -16.09 -9.52
CA LEU A 281 -0.52 -15.84 -8.39
C LEU A 281 0.16 -17.14 -7.97
N ILE A 282 1.49 -17.15 -7.89
CA ILE A 282 2.29 -18.31 -7.46
C ILE A 282 3.24 -17.89 -6.34
N GLY A 283 3.30 -18.69 -5.29
CA GLY A 283 4.20 -18.48 -4.15
C GLY A 283 3.49 -18.65 -2.82
N ALA A 284 3.67 -17.72 -1.90
CA ALA A 284 3.03 -17.73 -0.59
C ALA A 284 2.06 -16.56 -0.42
N ARG A 285 1.15 -16.71 0.56
CA ARG A 285 0.24 -15.63 0.96
C ARG A 285 1.00 -14.35 1.27
N THR A 286 0.48 -13.22 0.81
CA THR A 286 1.06 -11.89 1.08
C THR A 286 0.98 -11.50 2.55
N GLY A 287 1.68 -10.44 2.93
CA GLY A 287 1.75 -9.93 4.30
C GLY A 287 0.52 -9.16 4.76
N GLY A 288 -0.34 -8.74 3.85
CA GLY A 288 -1.49 -7.92 4.19
C GLY A 288 -1.20 -6.43 4.23
N GLY A 289 -1.75 -5.73 5.23
CA GLY A 289 -1.64 -4.27 5.32
C GLY A 289 -2.63 -3.53 4.41
N GLY A 290 -3.88 -4.01 4.38
CA GLY A 290 -4.96 -3.46 3.55
C GLY A 290 -5.62 -2.19 4.09
N GLY A 291 -5.06 -1.57 5.14
CA GLY A 291 -5.56 -0.32 5.71
C GLY A 291 -4.77 0.89 5.22
N LEU A 292 -5.42 1.82 4.51
CA LEU A 292 -4.74 3.07 4.16
C LEU A 292 -4.39 3.83 5.46
N PRO A 293 -3.09 4.12 5.70
CA PRO A 293 -2.68 4.69 6.97
C PRO A 293 -2.98 6.19 7.08
N PHE A 294 -3.29 6.60 8.30
CA PHE A 294 -3.39 7.97 8.74
C PHE A 294 -2.27 8.28 9.75
N SER A 295 -1.96 9.55 9.92
CA SER A 295 -0.97 10.00 10.90
C SER A 295 -1.53 11.12 11.77
N SER A 296 -1.19 11.09 13.05
CA SER A 296 -1.55 12.12 14.03
C SER A 296 -0.33 12.43 14.91
N GLU A 297 -0.45 13.40 15.79
CA GLU A 297 0.59 13.83 16.72
C GLU A 297 0.07 13.82 18.16
N LEU A 298 0.92 13.38 19.08
CA LEU A 298 0.63 13.40 20.52
C LEU A 298 1.02 14.76 21.13
N PRO A 299 0.52 15.12 22.32
CA PRO A 299 0.85 16.39 22.97
C PRO A 299 2.34 16.67 23.18
N ASN A 300 3.17 15.62 23.30
CA ASN A 300 4.62 15.72 23.40
C ASN A 300 5.37 15.84 22.06
N GLY A 301 4.63 15.91 20.93
CA GLY A 301 5.18 16.00 19.59
C GLY A 301 5.60 14.66 18.98
N TRP A 302 5.27 13.51 19.60
CA TRP A 302 5.52 12.22 18.99
C TRP A 302 4.48 11.92 17.92
N GLY A 303 4.94 11.39 16.79
CA GLY A 303 4.06 10.98 15.69
C GLY A 303 3.49 9.59 15.92
N ILE A 304 2.21 9.43 15.62
CA ILE A 304 1.52 8.12 15.55
C ILE A 304 1.00 7.90 14.14
N ARG A 305 1.23 6.72 13.57
CA ARG A 305 0.68 6.27 12.29
C ARG A 305 -0.08 4.97 12.51
N PHE A 306 -1.21 4.79 11.83
CA PHE A 306 -2.07 3.62 12.00
C PHE A 306 -3.02 3.45 10.80
N SER A 307 -3.56 2.25 10.59
CA SER A 307 -4.57 1.95 9.57
C SER A 307 -5.90 2.61 9.92
N ALA A 308 -6.44 3.47 9.02
CA ALA A 308 -7.67 4.22 9.25
C ALA A 308 -8.77 3.98 8.20
N SER A 309 -8.43 3.48 7.02
CA SER A 309 -9.40 3.25 5.93
C SER A 309 -9.24 1.83 5.40
N PRO A 310 -10.16 0.92 5.73
CA PRO A 310 -10.07 -0.47 5.31
C PRO A 310 -10.31 -0.61 3.80
N ILE A 311 -9.50 -1.47 3.16
CA ILE A 311 -9.61 -1.83 1.75
C ILE A 311 -10.10 -3.27 1.66
N THR A 312 -11.02 -3.50 0.73
CA THR A 312 -11.49 -4.85 0.37
C THR A 312 -11.14 -5.19 -1.07
N ASP A 313 -10.97 -6.47 -1.33
CA ASP A 313 -10.82 -6.99 -2.68
C ASP A 313 -12.14 -6.91 -3.50
N THR A 314 -12.13 -7.45 -4.71
CA THR A 314 -13.31 -7.47 -5.62
C THR A 314 -14.44 -8.37 -5.14
N GLU A 315 -14.18 -9.27 -4.18
CA GLU A 315 -15.17 -10.15 -3.57
C GLU A 315 -15.72 -9.58 -2.25
N GLY A 316 -15.14 -8.44 -1.78
CA GLY A 316 -15.53 -7.77 -0.53
C GLY A 316 -14.76 -8.29 0.70
N ASN A 317 -13.73 -9.12 0.54
CA ASN A 317 -12.92 -9.59 1.65
C ASN A 317 -11.89 -8.52 2.07
N PRO A 318 -11.64 -8.31 3.38
CA PRO A 318 -10.58 -7.42 3.84
C PRO A 318 -9.21 -7.87 3.34
N THR A 319 -8.44 -6.96 2.73
CA THR A 319 -7.09 -7.25 2.24
C THR A 319 -6.02 -7.20 3.35
N GLU A 320 -6.41 -6.80 4.56
CA GLU A 320 -5.54 -6.69 5.75
C GLU A 320 -4.79 -7.98 6.08
N PHE A 321 -5.43 -9.14 5.88
CA PHE A 321 -4.84 -10.43 6.26
C PHE A 321 -4.02 -11.10 5.16
N GLY A 322 -3.82 -10.42 4.04
CA GLY A 322 -3.07 -10.91 2.90
C GLY A 322 -3.92 -11.64 1.85
N ILE A 323 -3.33 -11.81 0.67
CA ILE A 323 -3.93 -12.45 -0.50
C ILE A 323 -3.30 -13.83 -0.68
N ASP A 324 -4.12 -14.86 -0.73
CA ASP A 324 -3.66 -16.21 -1.01
C ASP A 324 -3.24 -16.37 -2.48
N PRO A 325 -2.13 -17.07 -2.77
CA PRO A 325 -1.79 -17.42 -4.14
C PRO A 325 -2.80 -18.42 -4.73
N ASP A 326 -2.86 -18.51 -6.06
CA ASP A 326 -3.63 -19.56 -6.75
C ASP A 326 -2.89 -20.89 -6.71
N ILE A 327 -1.57 -20.84 -6.70
CA ILE A 327 -0.69 -22.02 -6.58
C ILE A 327 0.29 -21.74 -5.45
N GLU A 328 0.08 -22.42 -4.31
CA GLU A 328 0.97 -22.29 -3.16
C GLU A 328 2.26 -23.08 -3.39
N VAL A 329 3.38 -22.40 -3.27
CA VAL A 329 4.73 -22.95 -3.39
C VAL A 329 5.63 -22.24 -2.39
N HIS A 330 6.45 -23.01 -1.68
CA HIS A 330 7.47 -22.47 -0.77
C HIS A 330 8.86 -22.82 -1.27
N ALA A 331 9.81 -21.92 -1.09
CA ALA A 331 11.23 -22.17 -1.24
C ALA A 331 11.87 -22.18 0.15
N SER A 332 12.69 -23.17 0.44
CA SER A 332 13.47 -23.17 1.67
C SER A 332 14.72 -22.29 1.52
N ASP A 333 15.17 -21.70 2.61
CA ASP A 333 16.40 -20.92 2.63
C ASP A 333 17.62 -21.74 2.14
N GLN A 334 17.64 -23.04 2.44
CA GLN A 334 18.69 -23.95 1.99
C GLN A 334 18.68 -24.12 0.46
N GLU A 335 17.50 -24.31 -0.16
CA GLU A 335 17.39 -24.39 -1.63
C GLU A 335 17.84 -23.10 -2.28
N LEU A 336 17.47 -21.93 -1.73
CA LEU A 336 17.90 -20.64 -2.24
C LEU A 336 19.41 -20.43 -2.15
N ILE A 337 20.05 -20.89 -1.06
CA ILE A 337 21.52 -20.88 -0.92
C ILE A 337 22.18 -21.79 -1.96
N GLU A 338 21.56 -22.92 -2.28
CA GLU A 338 22.01 -23.86 -3.31
C GLU A 338 21.72 -23.41 -4.75
N GLY A 339 21.22 -22.19 -4.94
CA GLY A 339 20.92 -21.62 -6.26
C GLY A 339 19.60 -22.09 -6.86
N LYS A 340 18.66 -22.60 -6.03
CA LYS A 340 17.38 -23.11 -6.48
C LYS A 340 16.24 -22.26 -5.92
N ASP A 341 15.40 -21.72 -6.76
CA ASP A 341 14.18 -21.01 -6.39
C ASP A 341 12.96 -21.82 -6.85
N ALA A 342 12.33 -22.53 -5.89
CA ALA A 342 11.19 -23.40 -6.18
C ALA A 342 9.98 -22.61 -6.71
N ILE A 343 9.78 -21.36 -6.24
CA ILE A 343 8.66 -20.50 -6.63
C ILE A 343 8.85 -20.05 -8.08
N LEU A 344 10.06 -19.55 -8.44
CA LEU A 344 10.37 -19.15 -9.81
C LEU A 344 10.32 -20.35 -10.78
N ASN A 345 10.83 -21.51 -10.36
CA ASN A 345 10.76 -22.73 -11.16
C ASN A 345 9.32 -23.17 -11.45
N ALA A 346 8.43 -23.06 -10.44
CA ALA A 346 7.01 -23.35 -10.62
C ALA A 346 6.35 -22.40 -11.62
N ALA A 347 6.68 -21.10 -11.55
CA ALA A 347 6.18 -20.09 -12.49
C ALA A 347 6.62 -20.36 -13.92
N VAL A 348 7.91 -20.66 -14.15
CA VAL A 348 8.42 -21.02 -15.48
C VAL A 348 7.71 -22.25 -16.02
N LYS A 349 7.57 -23.30 -15.20
CA LYS A 349 6.87 -24.53 -15.58
C LYS A 349 5.41 -24.25 -15.95
N TYR A 350 4.73 -23.45 -15.14
CA TYR A 350 3.33 -23.07 -15.36
C TYR A 350 3.18 -22.34 -16.71
N LEU A 351 3.99 -21.32 -16.98
CA LEU A 351 3.91 -20.56 -18.22
C LEU A 351 4.22 -21.41 -19.45
N VAL A 352 5.27 -22.23 -19.41
CA VAL A 352 5.62 -23.15 -20.53
C VAL A 352 4.46 -24.08 -20.87
N SER A 353 3.69 -24.54 -19.87
CA SER A 353 2.52 -25.41 -20.08
C SER A 353 1.28 -24.65 -20.59
N ASN A 354 1.28 -23.31 -20.55
CA ASN A 354 0.15 -22.45 -20.89
C ASN A 354 0.52 -21.39 -21.96
N PHE A 355 1.61 -21.59 -22.71
CA PHE A 355 1.93 -20.71 -23.82
C PHE A 355 0.80 -20.74 -24.87
N PRO A 356 0.46 -19.59 -25.44
CA PRO A 356 -0.45 -19.55 -26.59
C PRO A 356 0.13 -20.37 -27.77
N ASP A 357 -0.76 -21.01 -28.52
CA ASP A 357 -0.42 -21.76 -29.75
C ASP A 357 0.19 -20.85 -30.84
#